data_6766ba6007001d002e7fa2f7560bb713
#
_entry.id   6766ba6007001d002e7fa2f7560bb713
#
_cell.length_a   1.000
_cell.length_b   1.000
_cell.length_c   1.000
_cell.angle_alpha   90.00
_cell.angle_beta   90.00
_cell.angle_gamma   90.00
#
_symmetry.space_group_name_H-M   'P 1'
#
loop_
_entity.id
_entity.type
_entity.pdbx_description
1 polymer ?
#
loop_
_entity_poly.entity_id
_entity_poly.type
_entity_poly.pdbx_seq_one_letter_code
_entity_poly.pdbx_strand_id
1 'polypeptide(L)'
;MTTPSGSERYIVDSSGWVEFLGDGPKAAGFEPFFEDPASLVLPTIVVYEVFKKLLLERGISFAEQFYARACELRDSTIVLDTDLAVRAARVSVETGLPMADAIIYATAQELGAKLVTSDAHFAGLSGVTLL
;
A
#
# COMPACT_ATOMS: atom_id res chain seq x y z
N MET A 1 -14.62 -5.90 -13.20
CA MET A 1 -13.95 -5.92 -11.88
C MET A 1 -12.51 -6.35 -12.04
N THR A 2 -11.60 -5.64 -11.41
CA THR A 2 -10.18 -5.97 -11.45
C THR A 2 -9.86 -7.05 -10.42
N THR A 3 -9.19 -8.12 -10.84
CA THR A 3 -8.80 -9.22 -9.96
C THR A 3 -7.29 -9.46 -10.04
N PRO A 4 -6.67 -9.98 -8.96
CA PRO A 4 -5.25 -10.31 -8.99
C PRO A 4 -4.94 -11.43 -9.98
N SER A 5 -3.77 -11.36 -10.59
CA SER A 5 -3.22 -12.47 -11.37
C SER A 5 -2.37 -13.34 -10.43
N GLY A 6 -2.30 -14.65 -10.71
CA GLY A 6 -1.62 -15.60 -9.83
C GLY A 6 -0.13 -15.42 -9.66
N SER A 7 0.55 -14.71 -10.58
CA SER A 7 1.99 -14.50 -10.54
C SER A 7 2.39 -13.08 -10.20
N GLU A 8 1.45 -12.14 -10.12
CA GLU A 8 1.76 -10.75 -9.83
C GLU A 8 1.85 -10.49 -8.34
N ARG A 9 2.65 -9.48 -8.00
CA ARG A 9 2.70 -8.95 -6.65
C ARG A 9 2.03 -7.58 -6.60
N TYR A 10 1.46 -7.28 -5.46
CA TYR A 10 0.66 -6.07 -5.26
C TYR A 10 1.09 -5.32 -4.01
N ILE A 11 1.15 -4.01 -4.13
CA ILE A 11 1.16 -3.11 -2.97
C ILE A 11 -0.22 -2.50 -2.91
N VAL A 12 -0.93 -2.71 -1.81
CA VAL A 12 -2.15 -1.97 -1.50
C VAL A 12 -1.71 -0.79 -0.66
N ASP A 13 -2.02 0.44 -1.09
CA ASP A 13 -1.60 1.61 -0.34
C ASP A 13 -2.42 1.78 0.94
N SER A 14 -2.09 2.79 1.73
CA SER A 14 -2.75 3.01 3.01
C SER A 14 -4.25 3.21 2.88
N SER A 15 -4.73 3.86 1.81
CA SER A 15 -6.16 4.06 1.60
C SER A 15 -6.90 2.73 1.44
N GLY A 16 -6.30 1.80 0.70
CA GLY A 16 -6.89 0.48 0.48
C GLY A 16 -6.94 -0.37 1.75
N TRP A 17 -5.88 -0.35 2.54
CA TRP A 17 -5.85 -1.06 3.81
C TRP A 17 -6.93 -0.54 4.77
N VAL A 18 -7.06 0.78 4.87
CA VAL A 18 -8.05 1.41 5.75
C VAL A 18 -9.48 1.09 5.29
N GLU A 19 -9.75 1.17 3.99
CA GLU A 19 -11.05 0.79 3.43
C GLU A 19 -11.38 -0.67 3.72
N PHE A 20 -10.44 -1.57 3.47
CA PHE A 20 -10.66 -3.00 3.67
C PHE A 20 -10.89 -3.34 5.14
N LEU A 21 -10.01 -2.88 6.03
CA LEU A 21 -10.11 -3.19 7.46
C LEU A 21 -11.32 -2.51 8.12
N GLY A 22 -11.69 -1.33 7.63
CA GLY A 22 -12.83 -0.58 8.16
C GLY A 22 -14.16 -0.92 7.52
N ASP A 23 -14.19 -1.89 6.62
CA ASP A 23 -15.40 -2.28 5.87
C ASP A 23 -16.07 -1.07 5.20
N GLY A 24 -15.24 -0.21 4.60
CA GLY A 24 -15.70 0.99 3.92
C GLY A 24 -16.36 0.69 2.57
N PRO A 25 -16.87 1.74 1.88
CA PRO A 25 -17.59 1.56 0.62
C PRO A 25 -16.80 0.84 -0.48
N LYS A 26 -15.48 0.93 -0.46
CA LYS A 26 -14.61 0.29 -1.45
C LYS A 26 -13.99 -1.02 -0.98
N ALA A 27 -14.34 -1.50 0.22
CA ALA A 27 -13.75 -2.71 0.80
C ALA A 27 -13.86 -3.91 -0.13
N ALA A 28 -15.02 -4.11 -0.76
CA ALA A 28 -15.24 -5.23 -1.66
C ALA A 28 -14.30 -5.20 -2.88
N GLY A 29 -13.97 -4.02 -3.37
CA GLY A 29 -13.04 -3.86 -4.48
C GLY A 29 -11.60 -4.20 -4.12
N PHE A 30 -11.21 -3.96 -2.87
CA PHE A 30 -9.87 -4.28 -2.39
C PHE A 30 -9.72 -5.74 -1.93
N GLU A 31 -10.81 -6.38 -1.53
CA GLU A 31 -10.78 -7.73 -0.95
C GLU A 31 -9.98 -8.76 -1.77
N PRO A 32 -10.14 -8.84 -3.11
CA PRO A 32 -9.41 -9.83 -3.89
C PRO A 32 -7.90 -9.75 -3.77
N PHE A 33 -7.36 -8.55 -3.51
CA PHE A 33 -5.92 -8.34 -3.39
C PHE A 33 -5.37 -8.78 -2.03
N PHE A 34 -6.23 -9.09 -1.07
CA PHE A 34 -5.84 -9.59 0.25
C PHE A 34 -6.01 -11.10 0.40
N GLU A 35 -6.56 -11.78 -0.59
CA GLU A 35 -6.85 -13.22 -0.50
C GLU A 35 -5.60 -14.09 -0.49
N ASP A 36 -4.53 -13.65 -1.18
CA ASP A 36 -3.27 -14.38 -1.24
C ASP A 36 -2.17 -13.55 -0.57
N PRO A 37 -1.83 -13.84 0.70
CA PRO A 37 -0.79 -13.10 1.39
C PRO A 37 0.57 -13.13 0.69
N ALA A 38 0.86 -14.20 -0.06
CA ALA A 38 2.12 -14.32 -0.78
C ALA A 38 2.26 -13.29 -1.91
N SER A 39 1.15 -12.77 -2.41
CA SER A 39 1.16 -11.75 -3.47
C SER A 39 1.28 -10.32 -2.92
N LEU A 40 1.09 -10.12 -1.63
CA LEU A 40 1.15 -8.79 -1.02
C LEU A 40 2.58 -8.40 -0.68
N VAL A 41 2.88 -7.15 -0.95
CA VAL A 41 4.11 -6.48 -0.50
C VAL A 41 3.69 -5.33 0.39
N LEU A 42 4.32 -5.22 1.56
CA LEU A 42 3.95 -4.22 2.56
C LEU A 42 5.14 -3.29 2.85
N PRO A 43 5.19 -2.11 2.22
CA PRO A 43 6.20 -1.11 2.56
C PRO A 43 6.01 -0.60 3.99
N THR A 44 7.11 -0.35 4.71
CA THR A 44 7.02 0.14 6.08
C THR A 44 6.35 1.51 6.19
N ILE A 45 6.44 2.34 5.15
CA ILE A 45 5.71 3.61 5.14
C ILE A 45 4.20 3.39 5.17
N VAL A 46 3.71 2.32 4.53
CA VAL A 46 2.29 1.96 4.58
C VAL A 46 1.91 1.51 5.99
N VAL A 47 2.77 0.75 6.65
CA VAL A 47 2.55 0.35 8.05
C VAL A 47 2.35 1.58 8.94
N TYR A 48 3.24 2.57 8.79
CA TYR A 48 3.13 3.82 9.55
C TYR A 48 1.81 4.55 9.29
N GLU A 49 1.48 4.74 8.02
CA GLU A 49 0.27 5.49 7.65
C GLU A 49 -1.01 4.80 8.10
N VAL A 50 -1.10 3.49 7.89
CA VAL A 50 -2.30 2.72 8.27
C VAL A 50 -2.46 2.70 9.78
N PHE A 51 -1.39 2.39 10.51
CA PHE A 51 -1.46 2.34 11.97
C PHE A 51 -1.88 3.69 12.55
N LYS A 52 -1.26 4.77 12.07
CA LYS A 52 -1.59 6.13 12.52
C LYS A 52 -3.05 6.46 12.25
N LYS A 53 -3.53 6.19 11.05
CA LYS A 53 -4.91 6.51 10.67
C LYS A 53 -5.93 5.71 11.48
N LEU A 54 -5.69 4.42 11.66
CA LEU A 54 -6.56 3.58 12.47
C LEU A 54 -6.56 4.01 13.93
N LEU A 55 -5.38 4.36 14.46
CA LEU A 55 -5.27 4.84 15.84
C LEU A 55 -6.11 6.10 16.06
N LEU A 56 -6.06 7.03 15.11
CA LEU A 56 -6.82 8.28 15.20
C LEU A 56 -8.32 8.07 14.99
N GLU A 57 -8.72 7.21 14.06
CA GLU A 57 -10.11 7.08 13.64
C GLU A 57 -10.87 5.97 14.36
N ARG A 58 -10.17 4.91 14.78
CA ARG A 58 -10.80 3.70 15.33
C ARG A 58 -10.27 3.29 16.70
N GLY A 59 -9.19 3.89 17.18
CA GLY A 59 -8.60 3.61 18.47
C GLY A 59 -7.55 2.50 18.45
N ILE A 60 -6.92 2.30 19.62
CA ILE A 60 -5.74 1.43 19.74
C ILE A 60 -6.03 -0.04 19.44
N SER A 61 -7.18 -0.55 19.85
CA SER A 61 -7.52 -1.96 19.63
C SER A 61 -7.56 -2.31 18.15
N PHE A 62 -8.17 -1.44 17.36
CA PHE A 62 -8.26 -1.63 15.91
C PHE A 62 -6.90 -1.50 15.24
N ALA A 63 -6.10 -0.53 15.66
CA ALA A 63 -4.75 -0.35 15.14
C ALA A 63 -3.86 -1.56 15.46
N GLU A 64 -3.98 -2.14 16.64
CA GLU A 64 -3.21 -3.33 17.01
C GLU A 64 -3.63 -4.58 16.24
N GLN A 65 -4.88 -4.69 15.83
CA GLN A 65 -5.30 -5.76 14.93
C GLN A 65 -4.59 -5.68 13.59
N PHE A 66 -4.42 -4.46 13.07
CA PHE A 66 -3.62 -4.26 11.86
C PHE A 66 -2.16 -4.63 12.10
N TYR A 67 -1.60 -4.23 13.23
CA TYR A 67 -0.20 -4.57 13.55
C TYR A 67 0.02 -6.07 13.55
N ALA A 68 -0.89 -6.83 14.15
CA ALA A 68 -0.81 -8.29 14.14
C ALA A 68 -0.80 -8.85 12.70
N ARG A 69 -1.65 -8.28 11.84
CA ARG A 69 -1.70 -8.65 10.42
C ARG A 69 -0.38 -8.32 9.72
N ALA A 70 0.16 -7.15 9.98
CA ALA A 70 1.44 -6.74 9.40
C ALA A 70 2.58 -7.68 9.82
N CYS A 71 2.56 -8.17 11.06
CA CYS A 71 3.55 -9.13 11.54
C CYS A 71 3.48 -10.46 10.77
N GLU A 72 2.29 -10.87 10.34
CA GLU A 72 2.13 -12.07 9.51
C GLU A 72 2.74 -11.88 8.11
N LEU A 73 2.88 -10.64 7.65
CA LEU A 73 3.44 -10.29 6.35
C LEU A 73 4.92 -9.88 6.44
N ARG A 74 5.59 -10.23 7.53
CA ARG A 74 6.97 -9.77 7.78
C ARG A 74 7.94 -10.12 6.65
N ASP A 75 7.80 -11.28 6.05
CA ASP A 75 8.66 -11.71 4.94
C ASP A 75 8.41 -10.93 3.66
N SER A 76 7.28 -10.24 3.56
CA SER A 76 6.90 -9.40 2.43
C SER A 76 7.05 -7.91 2.74
N THR A 77 7.61 -7.56 3.89
CA THR A 77 7.78 -6.17 4.31
C THR A 77 9.04 -5.58 3.66
N ILE A 78 8.89 -4.39 3.10
CA ILE A 78 9.98 -3.66 2.43
C ILE A 78 10.32 -2.42 3.24
N VAL A 79 11.56 -2.38 3.72
CA VAL A 79 12.08 -1.26 4.51
C VAL A 79 12.57 -0.16 3.57
N LEU A 80 12.33 1.09 3.93
CA LEU A 80 12.87 2.24 3.22
C LEU A 80 14.36 2.37 3.52
N ASP A 81 15.18 1.89 2.61
CA ASP A 81 16.63 2.04 2.72
C ASP A 81 17.12 3.28 1.95
N THR A 82 18.43 3.51 1.96
CA THR A 82 19.03 4.70 1.35
C THR A 82 18.77 4.76 -0.16
N ASP A 83 18.94 3.65 -0.86
CA ASP A 83 18.77 3.62 -2.32
C ASP A 83 17.29 3.87 -2.68
N LEU A 84 16.38 3.26 -1.96
CA LEU A 84 14.94 3.47 -2.20
C LEU A 84 14.53 4.90 -1.87
N ALA A 85 15.11 5.50 -0.82
CA ALA A 85 14.83 6.90 -0.48
C ALA A 85 15.25 7.84 -1.61
N VAL A 86 16.42 7.62 -2.21
CA VAL A 86 16.90 8.42 -3.33
C VAL A 86 15.99 8.25 -4.54
N ARG A 87 15.61 7.01 -4.85
CA ARG A 87 14.68 6.74 -5.94
C ARG A 87 13.33 7.43 -5.73
N ALA A 88 12.80 7.37 -4.50
CA ALA A 88 11.54 8.02 -4.16
C ALA A 88 11.62 9.55 -4.30
N ALA A 89 12.75 10.13 -3.92
CA ALA A 89 12.97 11.58 -4.09
C ALA A 89 12.91 11.98 -5.56
N ARG A 90 13.50 11.18 -6.45
CA ARG A 90 13.44 11.42 -7.90
C ARG A 90 12.01 11.30 -8.42
N VAL A 91 11.28 10.28 -7.98
CA VAL A 91 9.87 10.09 -8.33
C VAL A 91 9.05 11.29 -7.90
N SER A 92 9.27 11.80 -6.70
CA SER A 92 8.55 12.98 -6.21
C SER A 92 8.77 14.20 -7.09
N VAL A 93 10.01 14.43 -7.51
CA VAL A 93 10.35 15.57 -8.40
C VAL A 93 9.70 15.38 -9.78
N GLU A 94 9.72 14.19 -10.32
CA GLU A 94 9.20 13.90 -11.66
C GLU A 94 7.67 13.92 -11.73
N THR A 95 6.99 13.42 -10.68
CA THR A 95 5.54 13.24 -10.68
C THR A 95 4.76 14.28 -9.89
N GLY A 96 5.44 14.99 -8.99
CA GLY A 96 4.76 15.89 -8.05
C GLY A 96 4.11 15.16 -6.87
N LEU A 97 4.31 13.85 -6.73
CA LEU A 97 3.72 13.10 -5.61
C LEU A 97 4.28 13.58 -4.27
N PRO A 98 3.42 13.65 -3.24
CA PRO A 98 3.89 13.89 -1.86
C PRO A 98 4.83 12.78 -1.40
N MET A 99 5.58 13.04 -0.33
CA MET A 99 6.64 12.15 0.15
C MET A 99 6.19 10.70 0.32
N ALA A 100 5.14 10.45 1.08
CA ALA A 100 4.71 9.07 1.33
C ALA A 100 4.26 8.37 0.05
N ASP A 101 3.49 9.07 -0.79
CA ASP A 101 3.03 8.52 -2.07
C ASP A 101 4.20 8.20 -2.99
N ALA A 102 5.21 9.09 -3.02
CA ALA A 102 6.41 8.86 -3.84
C ALA A 102 7.19 7.63 -3.36
N ILE A 103 7.29 7.43 -2.06
CA ILE A 103 7.95 6.24 -1.48
C ILE A 103 7.19 4.98 -1.87
N ILE A 104 5.88 4.99 -1.76
CA ILE A 104 5.03 3.84 -2.12
C ILE A 104 5.18 3.52 -3.61
N TYR A 105 5.08 4.53 -4.45
CA TYR A 105 5.18 4.34 -5.90
C TYR A 105 6.56 3.85 -6.32
N ALA A 106 7.61 4.43 -5.76
CA ALA A 106 8.99 4.00 -6.02
C ALA A 106 9.22 2.55 -5.60
N THR A 107 8.64 2.13 -4.48
CA THR A 107 8.73 0.75 -4.01
C THR A 107 8.06 -0.20 -5.01
N ALA A 108 6.87 0.16 -5.50
CA ALA A 108 6.17 -0.64 -6.50
C ALA A 108 7.00 -0.79 -7.78
N GLN A 109 7.57 0.30 -8.27
CA GLN A 109 8.40 0.27 -9.47
C GLN A 109 9.66 -0.60 -9.27
N GLU A 110 10.33 -0.46 -8.13
CA GLU A 110 11.54 -1.22 -7.82
C GLU A 110 11.29 -2.72 -7.85
N LEU A 111 10.14 -3.15 -7.35
CA LEU A 111 9.80 -4.56 -7.23
C LEU A 111 9.03 -5.12 -8.43
N GLY A 112 8.68 -4.28 -9.39
CA GLY A 112 7.79 -4.71 -10.47
C GLY A 112 6.40 -5.08 -9.97
N ALA A 113 5.97 -4.52 -8.84
CA ALA A 113 4.67 -4.77 -8.25
C ALA A 113 3.63 -3.77 -8.79
N LYS A 114 2.38 -4.18 -8.82
CA LYS A 114 1.27 -3.26 -9.13
C LYS A 114 0.87 -2.52 -7.88
N LEU A 115 0.56 -1.24 -8.02
CA LEU A 115 0.03 -0.44 -6.92
C LEU A 115 -1.49 -0.39 -7.03
N VAL A 116 -2.18 -0.82 -5.97
CA VAL A 116 -3.64 -0.81 -5.89
C VAL A 116 -4.06 0.25 -4.90
N THR A 117 -4.85 1.21 -5.34
CA THR A 117 -5.17 2.40 -4.56
C THR A 117 -6.55 2.96 -4.91
N SER A 118 -7.13 3.74 -4.01
CA SER A 118 -8.28 4.59 -4.31
C SER A 118 -7.92 6.08 -4.29
N ASP A 119 -6.63 6.39 -4.13
CA ASP A 119 -6.15 7.77 -4.06
C ASP A 119 -5.91 8.33 -5.46
N ALA A 120 -6.62 9.41 -5.78
CA ALA A 120 -6.52 10.06 -7.07
C ALA A 120 -5.15 10.67 -7.37
N HIS A 121 -4.28 10.85 -6.36
CA HIS A 121 -2.91 11.32 -6.58
C HIS A 121 -2.13 10.41 -7.52
N PHE A 122 -2.47 9.12 -7.55
CA PHE A 122 -1.79 8.14 -8.41
C PHE A 122 -2.43 7.99 -9.79
N ALA A 123 -3.48 8.74 -10.08
CA ALA A 123 -4.18 8.61 -11.36
C ALA A 123 -3.25 8.89 -12.54
N GLY A 124 -3.33 8.04 -13.56
CA GLY A 124 -2.54 8.20 -14.78
C GLY A 124 -1.11 7.69 -14.71
N LEU A 125 -0.65 7.24 -13.54
CA LEU A 125 0.68 6.68 -13.40
C LEU A 125 0.72 5.21 -13.82
N SER A 126 1.83 4.82 -14.45
CA SER A 126 2.03 3.45 -14.93
C SER A 126 2.05 2.46 -13.77
N GLY A 127 1.43 1.29 -13.95
CA GLY A 127 1.44 0.23 -12.94
C GLY A 127 0.47 0.44 -11.79
N VAL A 128 -0.47 1.36 -11.93
CA VAL A 128 -1.47 1.68 -10.89
C VAL A 128 -2.82 1.12 -11.30
N THR A 129 -3.46 0.42 -10.35
CA THR A 129 -4.87 0.05 -10.43
C THR A 129 -5.64 0.97 -9.49
N LEU A 130 -6.43 1.87 -10.04
CA LEU A 130 -7.21 2.84 -9.27
C LEU A 130 -8.63 2.30 -9.08
N LEU A 131 -9.06 2.15 -7.82
CA LEU A 131 -10.39 1.64 -7.48
C LEU A 131 -11.37 2.73 -7.06
#